data_9e7cb9c929ace47c811d30dbbcead720
#
_entry.id   9e7cb9c929ace47c811d30dbbcead720
#
_cell.length_a   1.000
_cell.length_b   1.000
_cell.length_c   1.000
_cell.angle_alpha   90.00
_cell.angle_beta   90.00
_cell.angle_gamma   90.00
#
_symmetry.space_group_name_H-M   'P 1'
#
loop_
_entity.id
_entity.type
_entity.pdbx_description
1 polymer ?
#
loop_
_entity_poly.entity_id
_entity_poly.type
_entity_poly.pdbx_seq_one_letter_code
_entity_poly.pdbx_strand_id
1 'polypeptide(L)'
;MRVLWIGYGQAGGKIVDTLLGMNRKLYRGIAINTEQADLVGLNNIRQKVLIGQYALKGRGVGANIELGASVAEKALSQVMDRIDIIEREFEPEAFWIAAALGGGTGAGGSHVLANELNRVYRGTPVYGLGVVPSTSGMPNDKESLNLSNALKSFELWNPYFNNILLVDNKQFEFELVNRESVEQMYRRANQKLALILTTLLNAGEIRPSPQEVFSSSEIKATLGMIGDVSTIGYCSEAIRLKSRFWRGGIDPGTHELESVIERSVAKDSLTFPCDVSGARAAALVVHGRPDHLFTQSISKGKSRLEKMTTVSKIRYGDYPDRASKYLSAITLVSGINDFSRLEQMKKRVEELAWDPADAPQPSTDGVVPRASAV
;
A
#
# COMPACT_ATOMS: atom_id res chain seq x y z
N MET A 1 -5.49 -7.77 14.80
CA MET A 1 -6.33 -8.36 13.72
C MET A 1 -5.65 -9.58 13.12
N ARG A 2 -6.34 -10.73 13.08
CA ARG A 2 -5.85 -11.95 12.42
C ARG A 2 -6.03 -11.81 10.91
N VAL A 3 -4.95 -11.93 10.16
CA VAL A 3 -4.96 -11.70 8.70
C VAL A 3 -4.42 -12.90 7.95
N LEU A 4 -5.16 -13.34 6.93
CA LEU A 4 -4.61 -14.20 5.89
C LEU A 4 -4.09 -13.34 4.74
N TRP A 5 -2.77 -13.29 4.64
CA TRP A 5 -2.05 -12.56 3.60
C TRP A 5 -1.86 -13.41 2.35
N ILE A 6 -2.22 -12.87 1.20
CA ILE A 6 -2.10 -13.54 -0.10
C ILE A 6 -1.14 -12.73 -0.95
N GLY A 7 0.08 -13.23 -1.13
CA GLY A 7 1.08 -12.61 -2.00
C GLY A 7 0.88 -13.06 -3.44
N TYR A 8 0.40 -12.19 -4.30
CA TYR A 8 0.14 -12.52 -5.70
C TYR A 8 1.23 -11.92 -6.61
N GLY A 9 1.92 -12.79 -7.36
CA GLY A 9 3.09 -12.42 -8.17
C GLY A 9 4.34 -12.12 -7.33
N GLN A 10 5.41 -11.67 -7.98
CA GLN A 10 6.73 -11.47 -7.36
C GLN A 10 6.71 -10.46 -6.21
N ALA A 11 6.22 -9.25 -6.46
CA ALA A 11 6.23 -8.18 -5.45
C ALA A 11 5.32 -8.52 -4.26
N GLY A 12 4.09 -9.00 -4.54
CA GLY A 12 3.17 -9.43 -3.49
C GLY A 12 3.75 -10.55 -2.63
N GLY A 13 4.38 -11.55 -3.25
CA GLY A 13 5.07 -12.62 -2.55
C GLY A 13 6.14 -12.11 -1.59
N LYS A 14 7.02 -11.20 -2.03
CA LYS A 14 8.09 -10.62 -1.21
C LYS A 14 7.56 -9.77 -0.04
N ILE A 15 6.51 -8.99 -0.27
CA ILE A 15 5.87 -8.19 0.79
C ILE A 15 5.26 -9.10 1.85
N VAL A 16 4.48 -10.10 1.44
CA VAL A 16 3.84 -11.05 2.36
C VAL A 16 4.88 -11.89 3.11
N ASP A 17 5.95 -12.31 2.44
CA ASP A 17 7.05 -13.02 3.08
C ASP A 17 7.68 -12.20 4.22
N THR A 18 7.86 -10.90 3.98
CA THR A 18 8.38 -9.96 5.00
C THR A 18 7.40 -9.81 6.16
N LEU A 19 6.10 -9.64 5.90
CA LEU A 19 5.04 -9.52 6.91
C LEU A 19 4.96 -10.75 7.81
N LEU A 20 5.02 -11.95 7.23
CA LEU A 20 5.00 -13.21 8.00
C LEU A 20 6.26 -13.40 8.86
N GLY A 21 7.37 -12.82 8.46
CA GLY A 21 8.59 -12.77 9.27
C GLY A 21 8.42 -11.93 10.54
N MET A 22 7.54 -10.92 10.52
CA MET A 22 7.33 -10.01 11.65
C MET A 22 6.32 -10.52 12.68
N ASN A 23 5.21 -11.15 12.25
CA ASN A 23 4.19 -11.61 13.19
C ASN A 23 3.50 -12.91 12.76
N ARG A 24 4.06 -14.03 13.18
CA ARG A 24 3.49 -15.36 12.93
C ARG A 24 2.29 -15.72 13.81
N LYS A 25 2.02 -14.95 14.86
CA LYS A 25 0.87 -15.20 15.74
C LYS A 25 -0.43 -14.72 15.07
N LEU A 26 -0.42 -13.52 14.50
CA LEU A 26 -1.60 -12.88 13.91
C LEU A 26 -1.65 -13.00 12.38
N TYR A 27 -0.63 -13.56 11.74
CA TYR A 27 -0.54 -13.65 10.30
C TYR A 27 -0.35 -15.09 9.84
N ARG A 28 -1.11 -15.47 8.81
CA ARG A 28 -0.86 -16.62 7.94
C ARG A 28 -0.72 -16.12 6.52
N GLY A 29 -0.13 -16.92 5.64
CA GLY A 29 0.03 -16.48 4.27
C GLY A 29 0.25 -17.58 3.26
N ILE A 30 -0.11 -17.24 2.03
CA ILE A 30 0.07 -18.02 0.83
C ILE A 30 0.71 -17.16 -0.25
N ALA A 31 1.61 -17.73 -1.05
CA ALA A 31 2.16 -17.08 -2.24
C ALA A 31 1.67 -17.77 -3.50
N ILE A 32 1.19 -17.00 -4.46
CA ILE A 32 0.68 -17.46 -5.74
C ILE A 32 1.50 -16.79 -6.85
N ASN A 33 2.11 -17.58 -7.74
CA ASN A 33 2.87 -17.02 -8.85
C ASN A 33 2.85 -17.96 -10.06
N THR A 34 3.12 -17.41 -11.24
CA THR A 34 3.34 -18.13 -12.50
C THR A 34 4.84 -18.41 -12.75
N GLU A 35 5.72 -17.76 -11.97
CA GLU A 35 7.18 -17.92 -12.05
C GLU A 35 7.70 -18.73 -10.86
N GLN A 36 8.32 -19.88 -11.16
CA GLN A 36 8.83 -20.80 -10.14
C GLN A 36 9.96 -20.18 -9.30
N ALA A 37 10.86 -19.45 -9.95
CA ALA A 37 12.02 -18.86 -9.28
C ALA A 37 11.63 -17.88 -8.16
N ASP A 38 10.57 -17.10 -8.38
CA ASP A 38 10.06 -16.14 -7.39
C ASP A 38 9.52 -16.83 -6.13
N LEU A 39 8.90 -18.01 -6.29
CA LEU A 39 8.38 -18.77 -5.16
C LEU A 39 9.48 -19.42 -4.33
N VAL A 40 10.55 -19.90 -4.97
CA VAL A 40 11.67 -20.53 -4.28
C VAL A 40 12.35 -19.55 -3.33
N GLY A 41 12.48 -18.28 -3.71
CA GLY A 41 13.15 -17.23 -2.94
C GLY A 41 12.42 -16.77 -1.67
N LEU A 42 11.19 -17.22 -1.40
CA LEU A 42 10.42 -16.86 -0.21
C LEU A 42 10.76 -17.77 0.98
N ASN A 43 11.03 -17.22 2.15
CA ASN A 43 11.54 -17.96 3.30
C ASN A 43 10.51 -18.14 4.44
N ASN A 44 9.57 -17.23 4.58
CA ASN A 44 8.59 -17.21 5.67
C ASN A 44 7.23 -17.79 5.26
N ILE A 45 6.91 -17.78 3.97
CA ILE A 45 5.68 -18.36 3.40
C ILE A 45 5.87 -19.86 3.19
N ARG A 46 5.07 -20.67 3.87
CA ARG A 46 5.08 -22.14 3.71
C ARG A 46 4.22 -22.62 2.55
N GLN A 47 3.05 -21.99 2.38
CA GLN A 47 2.09 -22.35 1.32
C GLN A 47 2.44 -21.57 0.04
N LYS A 48 2.96 -22.27 -0.97
CA LYS A 48 3.37 -21.69 -2.25
C LYS A 48 2.63 -22.41 -3.37
N VAL A 49 1.97 -21.67 -4.24
CA VAL A 49 1.18 -22.21 -5.34
C VAL A 49 1.72 -21.70 -6.67
N LEU A 50 2.29 -22.59 -7.46
CA LEU A 50 2.66 -22.32 -8.84
C LEU A 50 1.42 -22.56 -9.72
N ILE A 51 0.94 -21.50 -10.38
CA ILE A 51 -0.19 -21.55 -11.30
C ILE A 51 0.29 -21.50 -12.74
N GLY A 52 -0.51 -22.06 -13.67
CA GLY A 52 -0.17 -22.04 -15.09
C GLY A 52 1.00 -22.94 -15.48
N GLN A 53 1.41 -23.90 -14.66
CA GLN A 53 2.59 -24.75 -14.87
C GLN A 53 2.64 -25.42 -16.24
N TYR A 54 1.52 -25.95 -16.72
CA TYR A 54 1.46 -26.66 -18.00
C TYR A 54 1.59 -25.71 -19.20
N ALA A 55 0.97 -24.54 -19.13
CA ALA A 55 0.96 -23.57 -20.23
C ALA A 55 2.24 -22.71 -20.28
N LEU A 56 2.74 -22.29 -19.11
CA LEU A 56 3.83 -21.31 -18.99
C LEU A 56 5.17 -21.96 -18.65
N LYS A 57 5.17 -23.23 -18.26
CA LYS A 57 6.38 -23.97 -17.84
C LYS A 57 7.18 -23.25 -16.72
N GLY A 58 6.48 -22.49 -15.86
CA GLY A 58 7.07 -21.73 -14.76
C GLY A 58 7.84 -20.46 -15.16
N ARG A 59 7.59 -19.89 -16.34
CA ARG A 59 8.32 -18.71 -16.88
C ARG A 59 7.57 -17.38 -16.77
N GLY A 60 6.51 -17.31 -15.97
CA GLY A 60 5.72 -16.09 -15.81
C GLY A 60 4.82 -15.75 -17.01
N VAL A 61 4.10 -14.64 -16.93
CA VAL A 61 3.15 -14.16 -17.97
C VAL A 61 3.68 -12.93 -18.74
N GLY A 62 4.92 -12.49 -18.49
CA GLY A 62 5.53 -11.40 -19.24
C GLY A 62 4.81 -10.06 -19.13
N ALA A 63 4.29 -9.70 -17.97
CA ALA A 63 3.48 -8.49 -17.71
C ALA A 63 2.15 -8.43 -18.49
N ASN A 64 1.64 -9.55 -19.00
CA ASN A 64 0.34 -9.63 -19.66
C ASN A 64 -0.77 -9.87 -18.63
N ILE A 65 -1.64 -8.88 -18.41
CA ILE A 65 -2.73 -8.93 -17.41
C ILE A 65 -3.78 -9.95 -17.80
N GLU A 66 -4.19 -9.99 -19.06
CA GLU A 66 -5.23 -10.90 -19.57
C GLU A 66 -4.81 -12.36 -19.44
N LEU A 67 -3.56 -12.64 -19.78
CA LEU A 67 -2.99 -13.96 -19.59
C LEU A 67 -2.90 -14.32 -18.11
N GLY A 68 -2.51 -13.35 -17.25
CA GLY A 68 -2.50 -13.51 -15.80
C GLY A 68 -3.88 -13.85 -15.23
N ALA A 69 -4.93 -13.17 -15.68
CA ALA A 69 -6.32 -13.43 -15.29
C ALA A 69 -6.78 -14.83 -15.76
N SER A 70 -6.56 -15.15 -17.02
CA SER A 70 -6.95 -16.46 -17.59
C SER A 70 -6.25 -17.64 -16.88
N VAL A 71 -4.98 -17.49 -16.51
CA VAL A 71 -4.25 -18.50 -15.74
C VAL A 71 -4.79 -18.60 -14.31
N ALA A 72 -5.15 -17.48 -13.70
CA ALA A 72 -5.73 -17.44 -12.37
C ALA A 72 -7.12 -18.15 -12.34
N GLU A 73 -7.98 -17.88 -13.30
CA GLU A 73 -9.29 -18.54 -13.45
C GLU A 73 -9.16 -20.07 -13.52
N LYS A 74 -8.24 -20.58 -14.36
CA LYS A 74 -7.99 -22.00 -14.50
C LYS A 74 -7.42 -22.67 -13.25
N ALA A 75 -6.68 -21.92 -12.44
CA ALA A 75 -6.06 -22.40 -11.21
C ALA A 75 -6.90 -22.12 -9.95
N LEU A 76 -8.08 -21.50 -10.09
CA LEU A 76 -8.85 -20.96 -8.97
C LEU A 76 -9.18 -22.04 -7.92
N SER A 77 -9.65 -23.22 -8.36
CA SER A 77 -9.94 -24.34 -7.45
C SER A 77 -8.70 -24.77 -6.66
N GLN A 78 -7.54 -24.91 -7.33
CA GLN A 78 -6.27 -25.28 -6.67
C GLN A 78 -5.86 -24.24 -5.60
N VAL A 79 -6.07 -22.96 -5.88
CA VAL A 79 -5.76 -21.87 -4.95
C VAL A 79 -6.72 -21.89 -3.77
N MET A 80 -8.02 -22.03 -4.04
CA MET A 80 -9.05 -22.06 -3.00
C MET A 80 -8.89 -23.25 -2.04
N ASP A 81 -8.56 -24.44 -2.53
CA ASP A 81 -8.29 -25.61 -1.70
C ASP A 81 -7.18 -25.34 -0.65
N ARG A 82 -6.17 -24.54 -1.03
CA ARG A 82 -5.10 -24.16 -0.10
C ARG A 82 -5.53 -23.08 0.89
N ILE A 83 -6.34 -22.14 0.45
CA ILE A 83 -6.91 -21.09 1.30
C ILE A 83 -7.87 -21.70 2.32
N ASP A 84 -8.73 -22.64 1.92
CA ASP A 84 -9.68 -23.34 2.79
C ASP A 84 -8.99 -24.06 3.95
N ILE A 85 -7.84 -24.69 3.69
CA ILE A 85 -7.05 -25.35 4.74
C ILE A 85 -6.60 -24.33 5.78
N ILE A 86 -6.06 -23.19 5.32
CA ILE A 86 -5.55 -22.16 6.23
C ILE A 86 -6.71 -21.49 6.99
N GLU A 87 -7.79 -21.21 6.29
CA GLU A 87 -8.96 -20.53 6.84
C GLU A 87 -9.56 -21.32 8.01
N ARG A 88 -9.80 -22.62 7.83
CA ARG A 88 -10.37 -23.50 8.87
C ARG A 88 -9.52 -23.60 10.14
N GLU A 89 -8.18 -23.53 9.99
CA GLU A 89 -7.26 -23.61 11.11
C GLU A 89 -7.05 -22.27 11.83
N PHE A 90 -7.16 -21.17 11.08
CA PHE A 90 -6.74 -19.85 11.56
C PHE A 90 -7.89 -18.88 11.78
N GLU A 91 -9.02 -19.05 11.09
CA GLU A 91 -10.21 -18.17 11.16
C GLU A 91 -9.82 -16.69 10.99
N PRO A 92 -9.34 -16.26 9.84
CA PRO A 92 -8.89 -14.89 9.64
C PRO A 92 -10.05 -13.89 9.76
N GLU A 93 -9.77 -12.73 10.32
CA GLU A 93 -10.74 -11.62 10.39
C GLU A 93 -10.79 -10.81 9.09
N ALA A 94 -9.79 -10.97 8.22
CA ALA A 94 -9.72 -10.35 6.90
C ALA A 94 -8.76 -11.13 5.98
N PHE A 95 -9.04 -11.09 4.67
CA PHE A 95 -8.11 -11.45 3.61
C PHE A 95 -7.43 -10.19 3.09
N TRP A 96 -6.12 -10.24 2.88
CA TRP A 96 -5.35 -9.17 2.24
C TRP A 96 -4.59 -9.72 1.05
N ILE A 97 -4.89 -9.23 -0.16
CA ILE A 97 -4.19 -9.60 -1.38
C ILE A 97 -3.17 -8.50 -1.71
N ALA A 98 -1.88 -8.83 -1.63
CA ALA A 98 -0.80 -7.92 -1.99
C ALA A 98 -0.29 -8.23 -3.39
N ALA A 99 -0.24 -7.22 -4.27
CA ALA A 99 0.32 -7.36 -5.61
C ALA A 99 0.83 -6.03 -6.17
N ALA A 100 1.79 -6.10 -7.11
CA ALA A 100 2.14 -4.95 -7.94
C ALA A 100 1.11 -4.77 -9.06
N LEU A 101 0.64 -3.55 -9.24
CA LEU A 101 -0.36 -3.20 -10.24
C LEU A 101 0.21 -3.16 -11.67
N GLY A 102 1.52 -2.92 -11.82
CA GLY A 102 2.18 -2.85 -13.14
C GLY A 102 2.59 -4.20 -13.75
N GLY A 103 2.46 -5.32 -13.01
CA GLY A 103 2.83 -6.65 -13.49
C GLY A 103 1.71 -7.35 -14.26
N GLY A 104 1.94 -8.62 -14.61
CA GLY A 104 0.91 -9.46 -15.27
C GLY A 104 0.21 -10.41 -14.30
N THR A 105 1.00 -11.22 -13.55
CA THR A 105 0.46 -12.28 -12.67
C THR A 105 -0.38 -11.69 -11.53
N GLY A 106 0.17 -10.75 -10.75
CA GLY A 106 -0.51 -10.14 -9.62
C GLY A 106 -1.64 -9.22 -10.07
N ALA A 107 -1.38 -8.37 -11.04
CA ALA A 107 -2.34 -7.44 -11.62
C ALA A 107 -3.58 -8.16 -12.18
N GLY A 108 -3.34 -9.21 -12.97
CA GLY A 108 -4.41 -9.98 -13.62
C GLY A 108 -5.13 -10.97 -12.71
N GLY A 109 -4.40 -11.62 -11.78
CA GLY A 109 -5.00 -12.70 -10.98
C GLY A 109 -5.70 -12.24 -9.69
N SER A 110 -5.33 -11.11 -9.14
CA SER A 110 -5.82 -10.68 -7.82
C SER A 110 -7.33 -10.42 -7.78
N HIS A 111 -7.89 -9.76 -8.79
CA HIS A 111 -9.33 -9.50 -8.83
C HIS A 111 -10.16 -10.78 -9.05
N VAL A 112 -9.64 -11.75 -9.79
CA VAL A 112 -10.27 -13.08 -9.98
C VAL A 112 -10.39 -13.78 -8.62
N LEU A 113 -9.32 -13.80 -7.85
CA LEU A 113 -9.32 -14.39 -6.51
C LEU A 113 -10.18 -13.60 -5.53
N ALA A 114 -10.13 -12.27 -5.55
CA ALA A 114 -10.94 -11.42 -4.67
C ALA A 114 -12.44 -11.65 -4.89
N ASN A 115 -12.88 -11.79 -6.15
CA ASN A 115 -14.27 -12.14 -6.49
C ASN A 115 -14.69 -13.47 -5.87
N GLU A 116 -13.84 -14.49 -5.97
CA GLU A 116 -14.15 -15.82 -5.42
C GLU A 116 -14.16 -15.82 -3.89
N LEU A 117 -13.20 -15.12 -3.25
CA LEU A 117 -13.18 -14.98 -1.79
C LEU A 117 -14.45 -14.31 -1.26
N ASN A 118 -14.92 -13.24 -1.91
CA ASN A 118 -16.17 -12.56 -1.55
C ASN A 118 -17.39 -13.48 -1.73
N ARG A 119 -17.36 -14.36 -2.73
CA ARG A 119 -18.45 -15.32 -3.00
C ARG A 119 -18.51 -16.41 -1.93
N VAL A 120 -17.34 -16.94 -1.54
CA VAL A 120 -17.23 -18.10 -0.62
C VAL A 120 -17.27 -17.66 0.85
N TYR A 121 -16.49 -16.65 1.22
CA TYR A 121 -16.34 -16.22 2.61
C TYR A 121 -17.13 -14.94 2.90
N ARG A 122 -18.45 -15.04 2.81
CA ARG A 122 -19.35 -13.91 3.07
C ARG A 122 -19.19 -13.41 4.49
N GLY A 123 -18.89 -12.12 4.65
CA GLY A 123 -18.70 -11.49 5.96
C GLY A 123 -17.24 -11.31 6.39
N THR A 124 -16.29 -11.98 5.72
CA THR A 124 -14.86 -11.72 5.89
C THR A 124 -14.38 -10.77 4.79
N PRO A 125 -13.98 -9.53 5.11
CA PRO A 125 -13.61 -8.55 4.10
C PRO A 125 -12.35 -8.95 3.35
N VAL A 126 -12.32 -8.60 2.05
CA VAL A 126 -11.16 -8.77 1.16
C VAL A 126 -10.57 -7.41 0.83
N TYR A 127 -9.37 -7.16 1.31
CA TYR A 127 -8.63 -5.92 1.09
C TYR A 127 -7.51 -6.11 0.08
N GLY A 128 -7.27 -5.08 -0.73
CA GLY A 128 -6.14 -5.02 -1.66
C GLY A 128 -4.98 -4.21 -1.11
N LEU A 129 -3.75 -4.69 -1.26
CA LEU A 129 -2.53 -3.92 -1.11
C LEU A 129 -1.91 -3.76 -2.50
N GLY A 130 -2.26 -2.66 -3.17
CA GLY A 130 -1.87 -2.37 -4.54
C GLY A 130 -0.59 -1.54 -4.60
N VAL A 131 0.48 -2.11 -5.15
CA VAL A 131 1.75 -1.39 -5.30
C VAL A 131 1.82 -0.76 -6.68
N VAL A 132 1.78 0.57 -6.71
CA VAL A 132 1.97 1.40 -7.91
C VAL A 132 3.46 1.35 -8.32
N PRO A 133 3.78 1.04 -9.58
CA PRO A 133 5.16 0.89 -9.99
C PRO A 133 5.90 2.24 -9.99
N SER A 134 7.18 2.19 -9.60
CA SER A 134 8.13 3.23 -10.01
C SER A 134 8.70 2.85 -11.36
N THR A 135 8.76 3.81 -12.26
CA THR A 135 9.27 3.64 -13.62
C THR A 135 10.56 4.41 -13.87
N SER A 136 11.16 4.94 -12.81
CA SER A 136 12.41 5.72 -12.90
C SER A 136 13.51 4.91 -13.56
N GLY A 137 14.06 5.43 -14.65
CA GLY A 137 15.15 4.80 -15.40
C GLY A 137 14.75 3.59 -16.26
N MET A 138 13.46 3.32 -16.43
CA MET A 138 12.99 2.28 -17.36
C MET A 138 13.03 2.76 -18.81
N PRO A 139 13.27 1.87 -19.79
CA PRO A 139 13.01 2.16 -21.20
C PRO A 139 11.54 2.52 -21.45
N ASN A 140 11.27 3.40 -22.41
CA ASN A 140 9.95 3.97 -22.67
C ASN A 140 8.85 2.91 -22.89
N ASP A 141 9.14 1.85 -23.63
CA ASP A 141 8.21 0.74 -23.89
C ASP A 141 7.81 0.01 -22.61
N LYS A 142 8.78 -0.26 -21.73
CA LYS A 142 8.53 -0.89 -20.43
C LYS A 142 7.85 0.05 -19.45
N GLU A 143 8.21 1.33 -19.46
CA GLU A 143 7.54 2.37 -18.67
C GLU A 143 6.07 2.44 -19.06
N SER A 144 5.76 2.61 -20.34
CA SER A 144 4.40 2.68 -20.87
C SER A 144 3.57 1.45 -20.48
N LEU A 145 4.12 0.23 -20.68
CA LEU A 145 3.44 -1.01 -20.33
C LEU A 145 3.14 -1.10 -18.82
N ASN A 146 4.11 -0.80 -17.96
CA ASN A 146 3.91 -0.87 -16.51
C ASN A 146 2.87 0.15 -16.01
N LEU A 147 2.89 1.38 -16.54
CA LEU A 147 1.93 2.42 -16.18
C LEU A 147 0.52 2.07 -16.67
N SER A 148 0.39 1.61 -17.93
CA SER A 148 -0.89 1.15 -18.49
C SER A 148 -1.47 -0.01 -17.70
N ASN A 149 -0.63 -0.98 -17.35
CA ASN A 149 -1.03 -2.10 -16.51
C ASN A 149 -1.51 -1.65 -15.13
N ALA A 150 -0.83 -0.69 -14.51
CA ALA A 150 -1.21 -0.21 -13.20
C ALA A 150 -2.58 0.50 -13.21
N LEU A 151 -2.85 1.33 -14.22
CA LEU A 151 -4.15 1.98 -14.40
C LEU A 151 -5.26 0.95 -14.62
N LYS A 152 -5.06 0.01 -15.55
CA LYS A 152 -6.01 -1.05 -15.85
C LYS A 152 -6.27 -1.96 -14.63
N SER A 153 -5.23 -2.31 -13.90
CA SER A 153 -5.36 -3.14 -12.69
C SER A 153 -6.17 -2.45 -11.61
N PHE A 154 -5.96 -1.16 -11.41
CA PHE A 154 -6.73 -0.37 -10.45
C PHE A 154 -8.23 -0.38 -10.80
N GLU A 155 -8.58 -0.19 -12.07
CA GLU A 155 -9.97 -0.27 -12.55
C GLU A 155 -10.56 -1.68 -12.35
N LEU A 156 -9.79 -2.74 -12.65
CA LEU A 156 -10.22 -4.13 -12.47
C LEU A 156 -10.42 -4.52 -11.02
N TRP A 157 -9.64 -3.94 -10.09
CA TRP A 157 -9.71 -4.29 -8.68
C TRP A 157 -10.90 -3.64 -7.96
N ASN A 158 -11.23 -2.41 -8.37
CA ASN A 158 -12.19 -1.55 -7.66
C ASN A 158 -13.52 -2.23 -7.32
N PRO A 159 -14.15 -3.04 -8.20
CA PRO A 159 -15.42 -3.69 -7.90
C PRO A 159 -15.36 -4.86 -6.92
N TYR A 160 -14.17 -5.43 -6.67
CA TYR A 160 -14.01 -6.69 -5.96
C TYR A 160 -13.33 -6.57 -4.60
N PHE A 161 -12.71 -5.43 -4.31
CA PHE A 161 -12.07 -5.21 -3.02
C PHE A 161 -12.92 -4.32 -2.12
N ASN A 162 -13.04 -4.70 -0.84
CA ASN A 162 -13.70 -3.83 0.15
C ASN A 162 -12.94 -2.52 0.33
N ASN A 163 -11.63 -2.55 0.18
CA ASN A 163 -10.78 -1.38 0.16
C ASN A 163 -9.47 -1.70 -0.55
N ILE A 164 -8.89 -0.72 -1.24
CA ILE A 164 -7.58 -0.84 -1.87
C ILE A 164 -6.62 0.13 -1.18
N LEU A 165 -5.71 -0.41 -0.38
CA LEU A 165 -4.59 0.36 0.16
C LEU A 165 -3.53 0.53 -0.93
N LEU A 166 -3.30 1.76 -1.37
CA LEU A 166 -2.29 2.08 -2.38
C LEU A 166 -0.93 2.40 -1.75
N VAL A 167 0.10 1.90 -2.39
CA VAL A 167 1.51 2.14 -2.06
C VAL A 167 2.25 2.52 -3.33
N ASP A 168 2.82 3.71 -3.41
CA ASP A 168 3.64 4.14 -4.55
C ASP A 168 5.11 3.83 -4.28
N ASN A 169 5.69 2.93 -5.06
CA ASN A 169 7.10 2.57 -4.94
C ASN A 169 8.03 3.79 -5.09
N LYS A 170 7.61 4.83 -5.81
CA LYS A 170 8.38 6.07 -5.96
C LYS A 170 8.65 6.75 -4.62
N GLN A 171 7.76 6.63 -3.62
CA GLN A 171 7.95 7.21 -2.29
C GLN A 171 9.13 6.57 -1.53
N PHE A 172 9.44 5.33 -1.82
CA PHE A 172 10.54 4.62 -1.17
C PHE A 172 11.90 4.81 -1.88
N GLU A 173 11.91 5.31 -3.12
CA GLU A 173 13.14 5.58 -3.86
C GLU A 173 13.90 6.81 -3.33
N PHE A 174 13.20 7.81 -2.80
CA PHE A 174 13.83 9.01 -2.25
C PHE A 174 14.67 8.76 -0.99
N GLU A 175 14.52 7.60 -0.37
CA GLU A 175 15.32 7.18 0.78
C GLU A 175 16.61 6.45 0.39
N LEU A 176 17.00 6.49 -0.90
CA LEU A 176 18.20 5.82 -1.40
C LEU A 176 19.46 6.36 -0.71
N VAL A 177 20.12 5.49 0.01
CA VAL A 177 21.50 5.73 0.46
C VAL A 177 22.42 5.43 -0.73
N ASN A 178 23.21 6.40 -1.14
CA ASN A 178 24.21 6.27 -2.20
C ASN A 178 25.08 5.03 -1.98
N ARG A 179 24.81 3.89 -2.65
CA ARG A 179 25.53 2.61 -2.74
C ARG A 179 24.69 1.37 -2.45
N GLU A 180 23.38 1.45 -2.38
CA GLU A 180 22.55 0.26 -2.26
C GLU A 180 22.23 -0.36 -3.63
N SER A 181 22.15 -1.70 -3.68
CA SER A 181 21.60 -2.37 -4.86
C SER A 181 20.08 -2.20 -4.92
N VAL A 182 19.50 -2.31 -6.11
CA VAL A 182 18.05 -2.28 -6.32
C VAL A 182 17.33 -3.32 -5.44
N GLU A 183 17.93 -4.50 -5.25
CA GLU A 183 17.35 -5.53 -4.38
C GLU A 183 17.33 -5.10 -2.91
N GLN A 184 18.42 -4.49 -2.43
CA GLN A 184 18.50 -3.98 -1.05
C GLN A 184 17.49 -2.86 -0.81
N MET A 185 17.31 -1.97 -1.78
CA MET A 185 16.29 -0.92 -1.74
C MET A 185 14.88 -1.50 -1.58
N TYR A 186 14.47 -2.43 -2.44
CA TYR A 186 13.15 -3.06 -2.32
C TYR A 186 12.99 -3.86 -1.03
N ARG A 187 14.04 -4.53 -0.55
CA ARG A 187 14.01 -5.23 0.74
C ARG A 187 13.73 -4.25 1.89
N ARG A 188 14.41 -3.10 1.91
CA ARG A 188 14.20 -2.05 2.92
C ARG A 188 12.80 -1.44 2.81
N ALA A 189 12.33 -1.14 1.60
CA ALA A 189 10.97 -0.65 1.36
C ALA A 189 9.92 -1.63 1.91
N ASN A 190 10.06 -2.92 1.61
CA ASN A 190 9.16 -3.95 2.12
C ASN A 190 9.22 -4.08 3.65
N GLN A 191 10.41 -3.95 4.25
CA GLN A 191 10.56 -3.95 5.72
C GLN A 191 9.87 -2.76 6.37
N LYS A 192 10.03 -1.55 5.80
CA LYS A 192 9.35 -0.33 6.28
C LYS A 192 7.85 -0.46 6.16
N LEU A 193 7.34 -0.87 5.00
CA LEU A 193 5.92 -1.10 4.77
C LEU A 193 5.36 -2.15 5.72
N ALA A 194 6.07 -3.28 5.89
CA ALA A 194 5.64 -4.33 6.81
C ALA A 194 5.64 -3.88 8.27
N LEU A 195 6.60 -3.04 8.68
CA LEU A 195 6.60 -2.45 10.02
C LEU A 195 5.37 -1.56 10.25
N ILE A 196 5.06 -0.67 9.30
CA ILE A 196 3.92 0.24 9.36
C ILE A 196 2.62 -0.57 9.46
N LEU A 197 2.41 -1.53 8.56
CA LEU A 197 1.23 -2.40 8.53
C LEU A 197 1.11 -3.23 9.80
N THR A 198 2.21 -3.83 10.26
CA THR A 198 2.20 -4.66 11.47
C THR A 198 1.87 -3.82 12.71
N THR A 199 2.42 -2.62 12.83
CA THR A 199 2.10 -1.73 13.95
C THR A 199 0.64 -1.31 13.93
N LEU A 200 0.09 -0.94 12.77
CA LEU A 200 -1.31 -0.56 12.61
C LEU A 200 -2.25 -1.74 12.93
N LEU A 201 -2.04 -2.90 12.29
CA LEU A 201 -2.94 -4.06 12.39
C LEU A 201 -2.85 -4.80 13.73
N ASN A 202 -1.78 -4.61 14.47
CA ASN A 202 -1.59 -5.20 15.80
C ASN A 202 -1.94 -4.24 16.94
N ALA A 203 -2.23 -2.99 16.63
CA ALA A 203 -2.68 -2.04 17.64
C ALA A 203 -3.95 -2.60 18.33
N GLY A 204 -3.95 -2.60 19.67
CA GLY A 204 -5.03 -3.18 20.48
C GLY A 204 -4.92 -4.68 20.78
N GLU A 205 -4.11 -5.45 20.04
CA GLU A 205 -3.96 -6.90 20.27
C GLU A 205 -2.89 -7.23 21.32
N ILE A 206 -1.97 -6.33 21.59
CA ILE A 206 -0.77 -6.63 22.40
C ILE A 206 -0.98 -6.29 23.87
N ARG A 207 -1.76 -5.28 24.20
CA ARG A 207 -2.19 -4.96 25.57
C ARG A 207 -3.50 -4.20 25.53
N PRO A 208 -4.61 -4.75 26.01
CA PRO A 208 -5.82 -3.98 26.20
C PRO A 208 -5.54 -2.87 27.22
N SER A 209 -5.55 -1.63 26.78
CA SER A 209 -5.56 -0.47 27.67
C SER A 209 -6.98 -0.31 28.23
N PRO A 210 -7.16 0.03 29.51
CA PRO A 210 -8.50 0.22 30.08
C PRO A 210 -9.28 1.40 29.49
N GLN A 211 -8.65 2.25 28.68
CA GLN A 211 -9.18 3.58 28.34
C GLN A 211 -9.66 3.79 26.91
N GLU A 212 -9.47 2.99 25.98
CA GLU A 212 -10.03 2.95 24.61
C GLU A 212 -9.23 1.95 23.79
N VAL A 213 -9.83 0.83 23.49
CA VAL A 213 -9.16 -0.24 22.75
C VAL A 213 -9.34 0.05 21.26
N PHE A 214 -8.27 0.47 20.61
CA PHE A 214 -8.22 0.46 19.16
C PHE A 214 -8.10 -0.99 18.70
N SER A 215 -9.16 -1.55 18.17
CA SER A 215 -9.29 -2.97 17.85
C SER A 215 -9.38 -3.21 16.34
N SER A 216 -9.43 -4.47 15.93
CA SER A 216 -9.67 -4.86 14.55
C SER A 216 -11.00 -4.29 13.99
N SER A 217 -12.00 -4.05 14.83
CA SER A 217 -13.28 -3.44 14.40
C SER A 217 -13.12 -1.98 13.99
N GLU A 218 -12.28 -1.19 14.66
CA GLU A 218 -12.00 0.18 14.27
C GLU A 218 -11.25 0.26 12.94
N ILE A 219 -10.32 -0.67 12.72
CA ILE A 219 -9.58 -0.77 11.44
C ILE A 219 -10.56 -1.11 10.31
N LYS A 220 -11.39 -2.14 10.48
CA LYS A 220 -12.42 -2.54 9.50
C LYS A 220 -13.39 -1.39 9.22
N ALA A 221 -13.85 -0.70 10.27
CA ALA A 221 -14.75 0.44 10.11
C ALA A 221 -14.09 1.65 9.44
N THR A 222 -12.77 1.82 9.58
CA THR A 222 -12.02 2.87 8.88
C THR A 222 -11.79 2.51 7.42
N LEU A 223 -11.47 1.26 7.10
CA LEU A 223 -11.30 0.80 5.73
C LEU A 223 -12.61 0.86 4.93
N GLY A 224 -13.78 0.85 5.59
CA GLY A 224 -15.05 1.23 4.99
C GLY A 224 -15.62 0.24 3.99
N MET A 225 -16.11 0.75 2.84
CA MET A 225 -16.97 0.05 1.91
C MET A 225 -16.24 -0.38 0.64
N ILE A 226 -16.88 -1.25 -0.13
CA ILE A 226 -16.39 -1.71 -1.44
C ILE A 226 -16.09 -0.51 -2.34
N GLY A 227 -14.91 -0.53 -2.96
CA GLY A 227 -14.43 0.51 -3.86
C GLY A 227 -13.74 1.68 -3.17
N ASP A 228 -13.62 1.67 -1.83
CA ASP A 228 -12.82 2.68 -1.13
C ASP A 228 -11.32 2.49 -1.41
N VAL A 229 -10.64 3.62 -1.48
CA VAL A 229 -9.19 3.68 -1.62
C VAL A 229 -8.58 4.32 -0.39
N SER A 230 -7.48 3.76 0.07
CA SER A 230 -6.80 4.20 1.28
C SER A 230 -5.32 4.45 1.04
N THR A 231 -4.75 5.27 1.89
CA THR A 231 -3.31 5.45 2.05
C THR A 231 -2.93 5.40 3.52
N ILE A 232 -1.68 5.13 3.82
CA ILE A 232 -1.16 5.20 5.19
C ILE A 232 -0.07 6.25 5.26
N GLY A 233 -0.21 7.15 6.21
CA GLY A 233 0.82 8.10 6.57
C GLY A 233 1.66 7.59 7.72
N TYR A 234 2.97 7.85 7.66
CA TYR A 234 3.91 7.46 8.69
C TYR A 234 4.93 8.57 8.95
N CYS A 235 5.00 8.99 10.20
CA CYS A 235 6.07 9.88 10.66
C CYS A 235 6.69 9.32 11.93
N SER A 236 8.01 9.41 12.04
CA SER A 236 8.75 8.93 13.20
C SER A 236 9.92 9.85 13.50
N GLU A 237 10.08 10.22 14.76
CA GLU A 237 11.20 11.03 15.25
C GLU A 237 11.90 10.34 16.41
N ALA A 238 13.22 10.49 16.48
CA ALA A 238 14.00 9.99 17.60
C ALA A 238 13.65 10.77 18.87
N ILE A 239 13.37 10.05 19.96
CA ILE A 239 13.12 10.66 21.26
C ILE A 239 14.39 11.33 21.75
N ARG A 240 14.34 12.65 21.94
CA ARG A 240 15.45 13.39 22.52
C ARG A 240 15.52 13.12 24.01
N LEU A 241 16.58 12.49 24.47
CA LEU A 241 16.81 12.30 25.90
C LEU A 241 16.99 13.68 26.55
N LYS A 242 16.17 13.96 27.57
CA LYS A 242 16.30 15.22 28.34
C LYS A 242 17.70 15.36 28.86
N SER A 243 18.35 16.48 28.58
CA SER A 243 19.60 16.87 29.27
C SER A 243 19.31 16.95 30.77
N ARG A 244 20.16 16.33 31.58
CA ARG A 244 20.08 16.32 33.06
C ARG A 244 20.07 17.71 33.71
N PHE A 245 20.25 18.76 32.92
CA PHE A 245 20.36 20.15 33.35
C PHE A 245 19.14 21.03 33.07
N TRP A 246 18.03 20.48 32.55
CA TRP A 246 16.86 21.33 32.29
C TRP A 246 16.09 21.65 33.58
N ARG A 247 16.17 22.90 34.00
CA ARG A 247 15.36 23.49 35.08
C ARG A 247 14.32 24.45 34.48
N GLY A 248 13.06 24.03 34.49
CA GLY A 248 11.88 24.90 34.29
C GLY A 248 11.60 25.33 32.85
N GLY A 249 10.48 24.90 32.34
CA GLY A 249 9.92 25.27 31.03
C GLY A 249 8.88 24.23 30.56
N ILE A 250 8.07 24.58 29.58
CA ILE A 250 7.13 23.67 28.91
C ILE A 250 7.90 22.44 28.39
N ASP A 251 7.43 21.24 28.71
CA ASP A 251 8.07 19.99 28.29
C ASP A 251 8.13 19.93 26.76
N PRO A 252 9.32 19.94 26.11
CA PRO A 252 9.44 19.86 24.66
C PRO A 252 8.77 18.62 24.07
N GLY A 253 8.64 17.54 24.86
CA GLY A 253 8.00 16.30 24.42
C GLY A 253 6.52 16.43 24.08
N THR A 254 5.81 17.44 24.60
CA THR A 254 4.38 17.65 24.27
C THR A 254 4.19 18.14 22.84
N HIS A 255 5.06 19.01 22.36
CA HIS A 255 5.01 19.54 21.00
C HIS A 255 5.53 18.54 19.94
N GLU A 256 6.48 17.66 20.35
CA GLU A 256 7.02 16.65 19.44
C GLU A 256 5.92 15.70 18.95
N LEU A 257 5.06 15.16 19.83
CA LEU A 257 4.00 14.24 19.46
C LEU A 257 2.95 14.91 18.55
N GLU A 258 2.55 16.14 18.84
CA GLU A 258 1.61 16.89 17.99
C GLU A 258 2.16 17.06 16.57
N SER A 259 3.45 17.43 16.46
CA SER A 259 4.14 17.59 15.17
C SER A 259 4.26 16.26 14.41
N VAL A 260 4.61 15.17 15.08
CA VAL A 260 4.73 13.85 14.47
C VAL A 260 3.37 13.37 13.93
N ILE A 261 2.28 13.61 14.68
CA ILE A 261 0.92 13.29 14.23
C ILE A 261 0.56 14.11 12.98
N GLU A 262 0.76 15.43 13.02
CA GLU A 262 0.43 16.32 11.90
C GLU A 262 1.21 15.96 10.63
N ARG A 263 2.51 15.69 10.78
CA ARG A 263 3.39 15.31 9.67
C ARG A 263 3.10 13.92 9.12
N SER A 264 2.43 13.05 9.86
CA SER A 264 2.08 11.71 9.35
C SER A 264 1.16 11.76 8.13
N VAL A 265 0.41 12.84 7.91
CA VAL A 265 -0.46 13.02 6.73
C VAL A 265 0.10 14.00 5.69
N ALA A 266 1.35 14.42 5.84
CA ALA A 266 2.03 15.19 4.80
C ALA A 266 2.25 14.30 3.55
N LYS A 267 2.19 14.87 2.34
CA LYS A 267 2.27 14.11 1.08
C LYS A 267 3.50 13.22 0.96
N ASP A 268 4.63 13.64 1.50
CA ASP A 268 5.89 12.90 1.54
C ASP A 268 5.92 11.78 2.59
N SER A 269 5.00 11.82 3.54
CA SER A 269 4.83 10.80 4.58
C SER A 269 3.81 9.72 4.22
N LEU A 270 2.98 9.94 3.18
CA LEU A 270 1.95 9.00 2.73
C LEU A 270 2.55 7.89 1.86
N THR A 271 2.07 6.67 2.03
CA THR A 271 2.43 5.54 1.15
C THR A 271 1.97 5.75 -0.29
N PHE A 272 0.89 6.48 -0.49
CA PHE A 272 0.41 6.99 -1.78
C PHE A 272 0.12 8.48 -1.65
N PRO A 273 0.90 9.35 -2.33
CA PRO A 273 0.77 10.80 -2.21
C PRO A 273 -0.56 11.31 -2.76
N CYS A 274 -1.36 11.90 -1.91
CA CYS A 274 -2.66 12.47 -2.27
C CYS A 274 -3.02 13.64 -1.35
N ASP A 275 -4.06 14.38 -1.71
CA ASP A 275 -4.76 15.26 -0.78
C ASP A 275 -5.70 14.42 0.09
N VAL A 276 -5.56 14.56 1.40
CA VAL A 276 -6.36 13.84 2.39
C VAL A 276 -7.60 14.60 2.84
N SER A 277 -7.80 15.83 2.36
CA SER A 277 -8.88 16.73 2.82
C SER A 277 -10.28 16.23 2.48
N GLY A 278 -10.41 15.32 1.52
CA GLY A 278 -11.70 14.72 1.13
C GLY A 278 -11.92 13.30 1.66
N ALA A 279 -11.14 12.87 2.64
CA ALA A 279 -11.23 11.52 3.17
C ALA A 279 -12.56 11.27 3.90
N ARG A 280 -13.07 10.04 3.83
CA ARG A 280 -14.30 9.64 4.53
C ARG A 280 -14.06 9.13 5.94
N ALA A 281 -12.93 8.52 6.19
CA ALA A 281 -12.58 7.98 7.50
C ALA A 281 -11.07 8.04 7.72
N ALA A 282 -10.68 8.15 8.98
CA ALA A 282 -9.28 8.06 9.38
C ALA A 282 -9.12 7.36 10.73
N ALA A 283 -7.97 6.73 10.91
CA ALA A 283 -7.55 6.14 12.17
C ALA A 283 -6.09 6.47 12.45
N LEU A 284 -5.80 6.78 13.72
CA LEU A 284 -4.48 7.17 14.20
C LEU A 284 -3.96 6.13 15.19
N VAL A 285 -2.76 5.65 14.99
CA VAL A 285 -2.01 4.89 15.98
C VAL A 285 -0.73 5.66 16.34
N VAL A 286 -0.54 5.94 17.61
CA VAL A 286 0.69 6.55 18.11
C VAL A 286 1.51 5.50 18.86
N HIS A 287 2.81 5.49 18.60
CA HIS A 287 3.74 4.53 19.19
C HIS A 287 4.93 5.27 19.80
N GLY A 288 5.35 4.86 20.96
CA GLY A 288 6.50 5.46 21.63
C GLY A 288 6.59 5.06 23.11
N ARG A 289 7.52 5.68 23.82
CA ARG A 289 7.62 5.46 25.27
C ARG A 289 6.41 6.04 26.00
N PRO A 290 5.89 5.35 27.06
CA PRO A 290 4.73 5.83 27.84
C PRO A 290 4.86 7.26 28.36
N ASP A 291 6.07 7.66 28.73
CA ASP A 291 6.39 8.99 29.26
C ASP A 291 6.43 10.10 28.18
N HIS A 292 6.19 9.76 26.91
CA HIS A 292 6.05 10.68 25.78
C HIS A 292 4.67 10.64 25.11
N LEU A 293 3.77 9.69 25.51
CA LEU A 293 2.43 9.56 24.97
C LEU A 293 1.41 10.32 25.83
N PHE A 294 1.49 11.64 25.81
CA PHE A 294 0.60 12.48 26.62
C PHE A 294 -0.80 12.59 25.98
N THR A 295 -1.84 12.30 26.77
CA THR A 295 -3.24 12.38 26.33
C THR A 295 -3.59 13.73 25.71
N GLN A 296 -3.08 14.84 26.30
CA GLN A 296 -3.33 16.18 25.78
C GLN A 296 -2.72 16.39 24.39
N SER A 297 -1.51 15.89 24.14
CA SER A 297 -0.85 15.99 22.84
C SER A 297 -1.55 15.13 21.79
N ILE A 298 -2.00 13.93 22.17
CA ILE A 298 -2.80 13.06 21.30
C ILE A 298 -4.11 13.76 20.92
N SER A 299 -4.84 14.34 21.90
CA SER A 299 -6.09 15.05 21.64
C SER A 299 -5.90 16.24 20.71
N LYS A 300 -4.85 17.06 20.91
CA LYS A 300 -4.56 18.20 20.04
C LYS A 300 -4.13 17.75 18.63
N GLY A 301 -3.24 16.75 18.52
CA GLY A 301 -2.84 16.18 17.24
C GLY A 301 -4.03 15.62 16.47
N LYS A 302 -4.92 14.87 17.15
CA LYS A 302 -6.17 14.35 16.59
C LYS A 302 -7.06 15.48 16.08
N SER A 303 -7.27 16.54 16.86
CA SER A 303 -8.08 17.71 16.43
C SER A 303 -7.50 18.43 15.21
N ARG A 304 -6.18 18.43 15.05
CA ARG A 304 -5.53 18.94 13.83
C ARG A 304 -5.76 18.02 12.64
N LEU A 305 -5.61 16.71 12.82
CA LEU A 305 -5.92 15.72 11.77
C LEU A 305 -7.38 15.82 11.31
N GLU A 306 -8.33 15.96 12.25
CA GLU A 306 -9.76 16.15 11.94
C GLU A 306 -9.98 17.38 11.02
N LYS A 307 -9.23 18.45 11.23
CA LYS A 307 -9.28 19.65 10.37
C LYS A 307 -8.62 19.41 9.01
N MET A 308 -7.51 18.65 8.96
CA MET A 308 -6.77 18.40 7.71
C MET A 308 -7.48 17.41 6.80
N THR A 309 -8.13 16.40 7.39
CA THR A 309 -8.83 15.33 6.64
C THR A 309 -10.33 15.61 6.46
N THR A 310 -10.89 16.64 7.12
CA THR A 310 -12.33 16.91 7.20
C THR A 310 -13.16 15.76 7.80
N VAL A 311 -12.51 14.76 8.38
CA VAL A 311 -13.17 13.64 9.06
C VAL A 311 -13.62 14.08 10.45
N SER A 312 -14.93 13.99 10.73
CA SER A 312 -15.52 14.49 11.98
C SER A 312 -15.15 13.73 13.24
N LYS A 313 -14.70 12.49 13.11
CA LYS A 313 -14.27 11.66 14.24
C LYS A 313 -13.20 10.69 13.81
N ILE A 314 -11.95 10.95 14.21
CA ILE A 314 -10.83 10.05 14.00
C ILE A 314 -10.78 9.02 15.13
N ARG A 315 -10.72 7.73 14.76
CA ARG A 315 -10.44 6.65 15.70
C ARG A 315 -8.97 6.67 16.06
N TYR A 316 -8.63 6.43 17.31
CA TYR A 316 -7.22 6.42 17.70
C TYR A 316 -6.89 5.34 18.71
N GLY A 317 -5.61 4.95 18.73
CA GLY A 317 -5.04 4.06 19.73
C GLY A 317 -3.61 4.45 20.05
N ASP A 318 -3.18 4.14 21.26
CA ASP A 318 -1.80 4.25 21.68
C ASP A 318 -1.13 2.89 21.78
N TYR A 319 0.14 2.84 21.44
CA TYR A 319 0.97 1.65 21.51
C TYR A 319 2.24 1.98 22.30
N PRO A 320 2.15 1.91 23.66
CA PRO A 320 3.28 2.24 24.50
C PRO A 320 4.34 1.12 24.48
N ASP A 321 5.58 1.50 24.17
CA ASP A 321 6.75 0.64 24.26
C ASP A 321 7.88 1.32 25.03
N ARG A 322 8.20 0.78 26.22
CA ARG A 322 9.26 1.32 27.09
C ARG A 322 10.65 1.28 26.45
N ALA A 323 10.86 0.35 25.53
CA ALA A 323 12.14 0.19 24.83
C ALA A 323 12.27 1.09 23.60
N SER A 324 11.19 1.75 23.17
CA SER A 324 11.20 2.58 21.98
C SER A 324 12.16 3.76 22.13
N LYS A 325 12.95 3.96 21.09
CA LYS A 325 13.82 5.13 20.91
C LYS A 325 13.16 6.19 20.03
N TYR A 326 11.99 5.90 19.50
CA TYR A 326 11.28 6.74 18.54
C TYR A 326 9.86 7.02 19.04
N LEU A 327 9.39 8.19 18.66
CA LEU A 327 7.99 8.60 18.75
C LEU A 327 7.44 8.56 17.34
N SER A 328 6.39 7.79 17.12
CA SER A 328 5.85 7.56 15.78
C SER A 328 4.34 7.75 15.74
N ALA A 329 3.84 8.24 14.62
CA ALA A 329 2.42 8.26 14.29
C ALA A 329 2.18 7.55 12.97
N ILE A 330 1.15 6.69 12.96
CA ILE A 330 0.65 5.99 11.79
C ILE A 330 -0.79 6.42 11.60
N THR A 331 -1.10 7.03 10.47
CA THR A 331 -2.45 7.49 10.14
C THR A 331 -2.97 6.75 8.92
N LEU A 332 -3.95 5.88 9.12
CA LEU A 332 -4.73 5.27 8.04
C LEU A 332 -5.77 6.28 7.58
N VAL A 333 -5.78 6.61 6.29
CA VAL A 333 -6.76 7.51 5.68
C VAL A 333 -7.51 6.76 4.59
N SER A 334 -8.82 6.70 4.67
CA SER A 334 -9.69 5.92 3.78
C SER A 334 -10.76 6.76 3.11
N GLY A 335 -11.19 6.28 1.93
CA GLY A 335 -12.13 7.01 1.10
C GLY A 335 -11.51 8.29 0.53
N ILE A 336 -10.23 8.22 0.14
CA ILE A 336 -9.55 9.31 -0.57
C ILE A 336 -10.17 9.51 -1.95
N ASN A 337 -10.18 10.74 -2.43
CA ASN A 337 -10.74 11.15 -3.73
C ASN A 337 -9.73 11.89 -4.61
N ASP A 338 -8.52 12.12 -4.14
CA ASP A 338 -7.43 12.68 -4.95
C ASP A 338 -6.64 11.56 -5.65
N PHE A 339 -6.86 11.43 -6.94
CA PHE A 339 -6.16 10.49 -7.82
C PHE A 339 -5.18 11.17 -8.77
N SER A 340 -4.71 12.38 -8.43
CA SER A 340 -3.77 13.16 -9.26
C SER A 340 -2.53 12.37 -9.67
N ARG A 341 -2.09 11.42 -8.84
CA ARG A 341 -0.98 10.51 -9.19
C ARG A 341 -1.34 9.55 -10.34
N LEU A 342 -2.55 9.01 -10.34
CA LEU A 342 -3.03 8.14 -11.44
C LEU A 342 -3.24 8.95 -12.72
N GLU A 343 -3.72 10.18 -12.61
CA GLU A 343 -3.85 11.10 -13.75
C GLU A 343 -2.48 11.46 -14.38
N GLN A 344 -1.47 11.69 -13.53
CA GLN A 344 -0.10 11.88 -14.01
C GLN A 344 0.41 10.64 -14.77
N MET A 345 0.12 9.44 -14.27
CA MET A 345 0.47 8.19 -14.94
C MET A 345 -0.23 8.08 -16.30
N LYS A 346 -1.52 8.41 -16.38
CA LYS A 346 -2.28 8.43 -17.64
C LYS A 346 -1.67 9.37 -18.66
N LYS A 347 -1.40 10.61 -18.28
CA LYS A 347 -0.72 11.60 -19.14
C LYS A 347 0.64 11.07 -19.61
N ARG A 348 1.40 10.43 -18.72
CA ARG A 348 2.71 9.87 -19.07
C ARG A 348 2.60 8.74 -20.10
N VAL A 349 1.59 7.88 -20.01
CA VAL A 349 1.32 6.85 -21.02
C VAL A 349 0.98 7.48 -22.37
N GLU A 350 0.16 8.52 -22.39
CA GLU A 350 -0.20 9.28 -23.60
C GLU A 350 1.04 9.93 -24.26
N GLU A 351 1.92 10.56 -23.46
CA GLU A 351 3.19 11.11 -23.91
C GLU A 351 4.13 10.06 -24.54
N LEU A 352 4.20 8.87 -23.94
CA LEU A 352 5.05 7.77 -24.41
C LEU A 352 4.48 7.09 -25.66
N ALA A 353 3.17 7.18 -25.88
CA ALA A 353 2.51 6.65 -27.07
C ALA A 353 2.56 7.65 -28.25
N TRP A 354 2.89 8.93 -27.99
CA TRP A 354 2.95 9.95 -29.03
C TRP A 354 4.20 9.77 -29.90
N ASP A 355 4.00 9.47 -31.20
CA ASP A 355 5.08 9.47 -32.19
C ASP A 355 5.23 10.90 -32.78
N PRO A 356 6.43 11.50 -32.76
CA PRO A 356 6.68 12.78 -33.43
C PRO A 356 6.30 12.81 -34.91
N ALA A 357 6.21 11.66 -35.56
CA ALA A 357 5.73 11.54 -36.96
C ALA A 357 4.23 11.87 -37.11
N ASP A 358 3.43 11.74 -36.03
CA ASP A 358 2.01 12.07 -35.98
C ASP A 358 1.74 13.57 -35.67
N ALA A 359 2.80 14.39 -35.49
CA ALA A 359 2.63 15.81 -35.27
C ALA A 359 1.94 16.44 -36.52
N PRO A 360 0.83 17.22 -36.33
CA PRO A 360 0.22 17.91 -37.46
C PRO A 360 1.27 18.79 -38.15
N GLN A 361 1.57 18.48 -39.41
CA GLN A 361 2.50 19.28 -40.18
C GLN A 361 1.95 20.72 -40.23
N PRO A 362 2.80 21.76 -40.05
CA PRO A 362 2.34 23.12 -40.15
C PRO A 362 1.75 23.29 -41.56
N SER A 363 0.47 23.73 -41.61
CA SER A 363 -0.22 23.99 -42.88
C SER A 363 0.62 24.91 -43.75
N THR A 364 1.07 24.43 -44.90
CA THR A 364 1.80 25.20 -45.90
C THR A 364 0.89 26.20 -46.64
N ASP A 365 -0.34 26.41 -46.20
CA ASP A 365 -1.31 27.34 -46.76
C ASP A 365 -1.05 28.77 -46.25
N GLY A 366 0.03 29.36 -46.69
CA GLY A 366 0.42 30.71 -46.32
C GLY A 366 1.37 31.39 -47.29
N VAL A 367 1.54 30.84 -48.51
CA VAL A 367 2.28 31.60 -49.57
C VAL A 367 1.29 32.51 -50.25
N VAL A 368 1.17 33.74 -49.77
CA VAL A 368 0.56 34.87 -50.49
C VAL A 368 1.40 35.14 -51.75
N PRO A 369 0.84 35.08 -52.97
CA PRO A 369 1.59 35.45 -54.19
C PRO A 369 1.94 36.93 -54.07
N ARG A 370 3.23 37.27 -54.18
CA ARG A 370 3.67 38.64 -54.38
C ARG A 370 3.11 39.13 -55.72
N ALA A 371 2.26 40.16 -55.68
CA ALA A 371 1.83 40.91 -56.78
C ALA A 371 3.07 41.53 -57.46
N SER A 372 3.29 41.19 -58.74
CA SER A 372 4.23 41.87 -59.66
C SER A 372 3.73 43.28 -59.92
N ALA A 373 4.53 44.26 -59.50
CA ALA A 373 4.36 45.64 -59.94
C ALA A 373 4.91 45.80 -61.34
N VAL A 374 4.08 46.35 -62.25
CA VAL A 374 4.48 47.01 -63.49
C VAL A 374 4.73 48.47 -63.18
#